data_ca58194bacabc46daa36fc9b467fcded
#
_entry.id   ca58194bacabc46daa36fc9b467fcded
#
_cell.length_a   1.000
_cell.length_b   1.000
_cell.length_c   1.000
_cell.angle_alpha   90.00
_cell.angle_beta   90.00
_cell.angle_gamma   90.00
#
_symmetry.space_group_name_H-M   'P 1'
#
loop_
_entity.id
_entity.type
_entity.pdbx_description
1 polymer ?
#
loop_
_entity_poly.entity_id
_entity_poly.type
_entity_poly.pdbx_seq_one_letter_code
_entity_poly.pdbx_strand_id
1 'polypeptide(L)'
;MAGHSKWANIKHQKGRQDEKRQKVFSKLIREITVAARLGGPDAADNPRLRLALDRAFRSNMPKDTIERAVSRGAGDTESENLEEVLYEGYGPGGVAILVETMTDNRNRTVAEVRHAFSKAGGSLGTDGSVSYLFKKIGQIIAKESDEDKLLDLLIPSGIEDLEPLEDGKTLINMDVENLPAVKEALDSQTIEIEESEVVMNASINVELDGDTSEKIIKLLENLDDLDDVQNVHSNAEFSEDF
;
A
#
# COMPACT_ATOMS: atom_id res chain seq x y z
N MET A 1 14.88 2.45 -12.25
CA MET A 1 13.69 1.97 -11.52
C MET A 1 13.43 2.76 -10.22
N ALA A 2 13.50 4.09 -10.28
CA ALA A 2 13.45 4.97 -9.08
C ALA A 2 12.05 5.52 -8.74
N GLY A 3 11.01 5.23 -9.51
CA GLY A 3 9.71 5.92 -9.38
C GLY A 3 8.87 5.51 -8.17
N HIS A 4 8.87 4.23 -7.84
CA HIS A 4 8.10 3.74 -6.68
C HIS A 4 8.72 4.11 -5.34
N SER A 5 10.06 4.10 -5.25
CA SER A 5 10.78 4.49 -4.03
C SER A 5 10.55 5.96 -3.71
N LYS A 6 10.52 6.82 -4.73
CA LYS A 6 10.33 8.27 -4.51
C LYS A 6 8.92 8.59 -4.01
N TRP A 7 7.87 7.93 -4.54
CA TRP A 7 6.52 8.08 -4.00
C TRP A 7 6.41 7.53 -2.56
N ALA A 8 6.99 6.37 -2.30
CA ALA A 8 7.09 5.84 -0.94
C ALA A 8 7.81 6.82 -0.02
N ASN A 9 8.95 7.38 -0.44
CA ASN A 9 9.69 8.40 0.32
C ASN A 9 8.86 9.67 0.54
N ILE A 10 8.16 10.18 -0.48
CA ILE A 10 7.27 11.35 -0.36
C ILE A 10 6.13 11.05 0.62
N LYS A 11 5.53 9.88 0.55
CA LYS A 11 4.47 9.43 1.47
C LYS A 11 4.99 9.38 2.92
N HIS A 12 6.24 8.96 3.12
CA HIS A 12 6.86 8.88 4.45
C HIS A 12 7.32 10.25 4.98
N GLN A 13 7.79 11.17 4.14
CA GLN A 13 8.36 12.46 4.57
C GLN A 13 7.33 13.54 4.90
N LYS A 14 6.13 13.54 4.29
CA LYS A 14 5.09 14.56 4.53
C LYS A 14 4.10 14.10 5.60
N GLY A 15 4.27 14.51 6.89
CA GLY A 15 3.34 14.17 7.92
C GLY A 15 3.05 15.14 9.03
N ARG A 16 1.82 15.59 9.15
CA ARG A 16 1.22 15.99 10.43
C ARG A 16 0.83 14.70 11.16
N GLN A 17 1.51 14.40 12.27
CA GLN A 17 1.51 13.06 12.88
C GLN A 17 0.14 12.56 13.39
N ASP A 18 -0.72 13.43 13.92
CA ASP A 18 -1.95 12.97 14.60
C ASP A 18 -3.12 12.70 13.65
N GLU A 19 -3.36 13.53 12.64
CA GLU A 19 -4.41 13.30 11.64
C GLU A 19 -4.10 12.07 10.77
N LYS A 20 -2.82 11.91 10.41
CA LYS A 20 -2.37 10.72 9.68
C LYS A 20 -2.54 9.45 10.50
N ARG A 21 -2.28 9.48 11.82
CA ARG A 21 -2.45 8.34 12.69
C ARG A 21 -3.91 7.86 12.74
N GLN A 22 -4.88 8.77 12.79
CA GLN A 22 -6.30 8.40 12.77
C GLN A 22 -6.70 7.76 11.44
N LYS A 23 -6.25 8.29 10.29
CA LYS A 23 -6.51 7.71 8.98
C LYS A 23 -5.88 6.32 8.85
N VAL A 24 -4.60 6.16 9.24
CA VAL A 24 -3.93 4.85 9.26
C VAL A 24 -4.72 3.85 10.10
N PHE A 25 -5.17 4.24 11.28
CA PHE A 25 -5.96 3.36 12.14
C PHE A 25 -7.30 2.99 11.51
N SER A 26 -8.00 3.92 10.87
CA SER A 26 -9.27 3.65 10.19
C SER A 26 -9.09 2.66 9.05
N LYS A 27 -8.06 2.83 8.21
CA LYS A 27 -7.70 1.91 7.12
C LYS A 27 -7.39 0.51 7.68
N LEU A 28 -6.55 0.42 8.71
CA LEU A 28 -6.19 -0.86 9.33
C LEU A 28 -7.38 -1.55 10.01
N ILE A 29 -8.28 -0.81 10.66
CA ILE A 29 -9.51 -1.38 11.23
C ILE A 29 -10.38 -2.00 10.15
N ARG A 30 -10.56 -1.33 9.02
CA ARG A 30 -11.32 -1.88 7.88
C ARG A 30 -10.65 -3.14 7.32
N GLU A 31 -9.33 -3.10 7.10
CA GLU A 31 -8.56 -4.25 6.60
C GLU A 31 -8.67 -5.46 7.54
N ILE A 32 -8.47 -5.27 8.85
CA ILE A 32 -8.61 -6.33 9.86
C ILE A 32 -10.03 -6.91 9.84
N THR A 33 -11.05 -6.04 9.79
CA THR A 33 -12.46 -6.47 9.77
C THR A 33 -12.78 -7.31 8.53
N VAL A 34 -12.34 -6.85 7.35
CA VAL A 34 -12.58 -7.57 6.09
C VAL A 34 -11.77 -8.87 6.04
N ALA A 35 -10.49 -8.84 6.47
CA ALA A 35 -9.66 -10.03 6.52
C ALA A 35 -10.25 -11.11 7.44
N ALA A 36 -10.70 -10.72 8.64
CA ALA A 36 -11.34 -11.65 9.59
C ALA A 36 -12.67 -12.21 9.06
N ARG A 37 -13.45 -11.40 8.33
CA ARG A 37 -14.71 -11.84 7.72
C ARG A 37 -14.50 -12.86 6.61
N LEU A 38 -13.49 -12.65 5.75
CA LEU A 38 -13.26 -13.50 4.58
C LEU A 38 -12.50 -14.78 4.91
N GLY A 39 -11.53 -14.72 5.80
CA GLY A 39 -10.60 -15.83 6.10
C GLY A 39 -10.69 -16.37 7.52
N GLY A 40 -11.65 -15.87 8.35
CA GLY A 40 -11.79 -16.25 9.75
C GLY A 40 -10.91 -15.44 10.71
N PRO A 41 -11.21 -15.49 12.02
CA PRO A 41 -10.56 -14.66 13.03
C PRO A 41 -9.21 -15.20 13.51
N ASP A 42 -8.81 -16.41 13.11
CA ASP A 42 -7.55 -16.99 13.51
C ASP A 42 -6.42 -16.57 12.55
N ALA A 43 -5.47 -15.80 13.06
CA ALA A 43 -4.32 -15.33 12.29
C ALA A 43 -3.37 -16.47 11.87
N ALA A 44 -3.41 -17.64 12.54
CA ALA A 44 -2.61 -18.80 12.14
C ALA A 44 -3.06 -19.35 10.77
N ASP A 45 -4.37 -19.35 10.53
CA ASP A 45 -5.00 -19.88 9.33
C ASP A 45 -5.31 -18.78 8.27
N ASN A 46 -5.16 -17.49 8.65
CA ASN A 46 -5.51 -16.35 7.81
C ASN A 46 -4.28 -15.45 7.56
N PRO A 47 -3.53 -15.68 6.45
CA PRO A 47 -2.34 -14.89 6.13
C PRO A 47 -2.62 -13.39 5.95
N ARG A 48 -3.78 -13.03 5.38
CA ARG A 48 -4.20 -11.64 5.19
C ARG A 48 -4.41 -10.94 6.55
N LEU A 49 -5.11 -11.61 7.46
CA LEU A 49 -5.32 -11.10 8.81
C LEU A 49 -4.00 -10.95 9.57
N ARG A 50 -3.11 -11.93 9.44
CA ARG A 50 -1.77 -11.89 10.05
C ARG A 50 -0.98 -10.66 9.62
N LEU A 51 -0.95 -10.37 8.31
CA LEU A 51 -0.27 -9.20 7.78
C LEU A 51 -0.91 -7.89 8.29
N ALA A 52 -2.24 -7.82 8.31
CA ALA A 52 -2.96 -6.64 8.82
C ALA A 52 -2.69 -6.41 10.33
N LEU A 53 -2.63 -7.48 11.11
CA LEU A 53 -2.28 -7.41 12.54
C LEU A 53 -0.85 -6.95 12.77
N ASP A 54 0.11 -7.47 12.00
CA ASP A 54 1.51 -7.03 12.06
C ASP A 54 1.63 -5.52 11.81
N ARG A 55 0.94 -5.01 10.78
CA ARG A 55 0.91 -3.57 10.46
C ARG A 55 0.26 -2.76 11.59
N ALA A 56 -0.82 -3.26 12.18
CA ALA A 56 -1.50 -2.60 13.29
C ALA A 56 -0.60 -2.50 14.53
N PHE A 57 0.13 -3.57 14.87
CA PHE A 57 1.09 -3.56 15.99
C PHE A 57 2.26 -2.61 15.72
N ARG A 58 2.83 -2.60 14.53
CA ARG A 58 3.91 -1.65 14.15
C ARG A 58 3.44 -0.20 14.19
N SER A 59 2.17 0.06 13.86
CA SER A 59 1.55 1.39 13.96
C SER A 59 1.17 1.78 15.40
N ASN A 60 1.51 0.97 16.40
CA ASN A 60 1.13 1.15 17.81
C ASN A 60 -0.39 1.28 18.02
N MET A 61 -1.19 0.49 17.29
CA MET A 61 -2.62 0.44 17.49
C MET A 61 -2.93 -0.26 18.82
N PRO A 62 -3.84 0.29 19.67
CA PRO A 62 -4.21 -0.36 20.91
C PRO A 62 -4.80 -1.75 20.70
N LYS A 63 -4.38 -2.71 21.55
CA LYS A 63 -4.81 -4.10 21.46
C LYS A 63 -6.33 -4.26 21.48
N ASP A 64 -7.03 -3.53 22.34
CA ASP A 64 -8.49 -3.55 22.42
C ASP A 64 -9.17 -3.11 21.10
N THR A 65 -8.52 -2.21 20.34
CA THR A 65 -9.03 -1.77 19.04
C THR A 65 -8.87 -2.86 18.00
N ILE A 66 -7.74 -3.55 18.02
CA ILE A 66 -7.45 -4.70 17.15
C ILE A 66 -8.45 -5.83 17.44
N GLU A 67 -8.63 -6.22 18.70
CA GLU A 67 -9.54 -7.29 19.11
C GLU A 67 -10.99 -6.99 18.73
N ARG A 68 -11.43 -5.74 18.89
CA ARG A 68 -12.76 -5.29 18.43
C ARG A 68 -12.94 -5.38 16.92
N ALA A 69 -11.89 -5.03 16.15
CA ALA A 69 -11.94 -5.12 14.68
C ALA A 69 -12.03 -6.59 14.21
N VAL A 70 -11.24 -7.48 14.81
CA VAL A 70 -11.31 -8.93 14.53
C VAL A 70 -12.68 -9.49 14.89
N SER A 71 -13.19 -9.18 16.09
CA SER A 71 -14.51 -9.66 16.56
C SER A 71 -15.64 -9.16 15.68
N ARG A 72 -15.56 -7.89 15.19
CA ARG A 72 -16.53 -7.34 14.25
C ARG A 72 -16.54 -8.10 12.92
N GLY A 73 -15.37 -8.48 12.40
CA GLY A 73 -15.26 -9.25 11.17
C GLY A 73 -15.75 -10.68 11.31
N ALA A 74 -15.53 -11.30 12.47
CA ALA A 74 -15.92 -12.68 12.77
C ALA A 74 -17.39 -12.84 13.20
N GLY A 75 -18.05 -11.73 13.59
CA GLY A 75 -19.43 -11.77 14.09
C GLY A 75 -20.46 -11.68 12.98
N ASP A 76 -21.59 -12.38 13.17
CA ASP A 76 -22.79 -12.31 12.32
C ASP A 76 -23.64 -11.03 12.53
N THR A 77 -23.12 -10.06 13.27
CA THR A 77 -23.78 -8.78 13.43
C THR A 77 -23.74 -8.01 12.12
N GLU A 78 -24.78 -7.24 11.81
CA GLU A 78 -24.90 -6.27 10.72
C GLU A 78 -23.74 -5.24 10.75
N SER A 79 -22.50 -5.74 10.68
CA SER A 79 -21.33 -4.91 10.43
C SER A 79 -21.49 -4.33 9.03
N GLU A 80 -21.30 -3.04 8.89
CA GLU A 80 -21.24 -2.30 7.63
C GLU A 80 -20.75 -3.22 6.53
N ASN A 81 -21.55 -3.40 5.51
CA ASN A 81 -21.28 -4.33 4.42
C ASN A 81 -20.17 -3.72 3.54
N LEU A 82 -18.93 -3.72 4.07
CA LEU A 82 -17.78 -3.18 3.39
C LEU A 82 -17.50 -4.04 2.16
N GLU A 83 -17.58 -3.43 0.99
CA GLU A 83 -17.21 -4.01 -0.30
C GLU A 83 -15.82 -3.54 -0.70
N GLU A 84 -15.01 -4.45 -1.22
CA GLU A 84 -13.75 -4.12 -1.88
C GLU A 84 -14.06 -3.72 -3.32
N VAL A 85 -13.66 -2.51 -3.71
CA VAL A 85 -13.85 -2.00 -5.06
C VAL A 85 -12.52 -1.43 -5.56
N LEU A 86 -12.16 -1.82 -6.77
CA LEU A 86 -11.00 -1.32 -7.48
C LEU A 86 -11.45 -0.27 -8.49
N TYR A 87 -10.88 0.92 -8.42
CA TYR A 87 -11.08 1.97 -9.42
C TYR A 87 -9.81 2.15 -10.23
N GLU A 88 -9.98 2.35 -11.52
CA GLU A 88 -8.93 2.45 -12.50
C GLU A 88 -9.05 3.76 -13.26
N GLY A 89 -7.93 4.43 -13.51
CA GLY A 89 -7.97 5.69 -14.24
C GLY A 89 -6.60 6.16 -14.72
N TYR A 90 -6.64 7.25 -15.46
CA TYR A 90 -5.46 7.92 -15.97
C TYR A 90 -5.37 9.34 -15.42
N GLY A 91 -4.21 9.66 -14.84
CA GLY A 91 -3.83 11.00 -14.44
C GLY A 91 -3.20 11.81 -15.58
N PRO A 92 -2.84 13.08 -15.32
CA PRO A 92 -2.04 13.89 -16.23
C PRO A 92 -0.79 13.15 -16.71
N GLY A 93 -0.37 13.39 -17.95
CA GLY A 93 0.79 12.72 -18.54
C GLY A 93 0.56 11.25 -18.93
N GLY A 94 -0.69 10.74 -18.83
CA GLY A 94 -1.01 9.34 -19.14
C GLY A 94 -0.61 8.36 -18.04
N VAL A 95 -0.38 8.83 -16.84
CA VAL A 95 -0.08 8.00 -15.67
C VAL A 95 -1.25 7.09 -15.35
N ALA A 96 -1.02 5.80 -15.34
CA ALA A 96 -1.99 4.80 -14.88
C ALA A 96 -2.07 4.82 -13.35
N ILE A 97 -3.30 4.87 -12.83
CA ILE A 97 -3.56 4.93 -11.39
C ILE A 97 -4.60 3.87 -11.03
N LEU A 98 -4.26 3.08 -10.01
CA LEU A 98 -5.11 2.05 -9.44
C LEU A 98 -5.46 2.45 -8.02
N VAL A 99 -6.75 2.45 -7.68
CA VAL A 99 -7.26 2.88 -6.37
C VAL A 99 -8.04 1.74 -5.72
N GLU A 100 -7.46 1.16 -4.68
CA GLU A 100 -8.10 0.13 -3.87
C GLU A 100 -8.97 0.78 -2.79
N THR A 101 -10.22 0.41 -2.73
CA THR A 101 -11.18 0.97 -1.76
C THR A 101 -11.91 -0.10 -0.97
N MET A 102 -12.31 0.24 0.26
CA MET A 102 -13.26 -0.51 1.06
C MET A 102 -14.40 0.42 1.46
N THR A 103 -15.57 0.17 0.93
CA THR A 103 -16.71 1.08 1.09
C THR A 103 -18.00 0.36 1.44
N ASP A 104 -18.83 1.03 2.22
CA ASP A 104 -20.23 0.70 2.47
C ASP A 104 -21.18 1.37 1.46
N ASN A 105 -20.64 2.28 0.61
CA ASN A 105 -21.43 3.04 -0.36
C ASN A 105 -20.66 3.34 -1.65
N ARG A 106 -20.76 2.42 -2.63
CA ARG A 106 -20.10 2.53 -3.94
C ARG A 106 -20.42 3.81 -4.70
N ASN A 107 -21.65 4.34 -4.56
CA ASN A 107 -22.05 5.54 -5.28
C ASN A 107 -21.34 6.80 -4.75
N ARG A 108 -21.17 6.89 -3.43
CA ARG A 108 -20.38 7.95 -2.80
C ARG A 108 -18.94 7.84 -3.25
N THR A 109 -18.32 6.69 -3.08
CA THR A 109 -16.89 6.48 -3.37
C THR A 109 -16.56 6.75 -4.82
N VAL A 110 -17.35 6.23 -5.78
CA VAL A 110 -17.09 6.48 -7.20
C VAL A 110 -17.22 7.96 -7.57
N ALA A 111 -18.12 8.71 -6.91
CA ALA A 111 -18.27 10.14 -7.15
C ALA A 111 -17.05 10.93 -6.64
N GLU A 112 -16.55 10.59 -5.44
CA GLU A 112 -15.37 11.21 -4.85
C GLU A 112 -14.10 10.90 -5.65
N VAL A 113 -13.87 9.64 -6.01
CA VAL A 113 -12.73 9.22 -6.84
C VAL A 113 -12.77 9.91 -8.21
N ARG A 114 -13.92 9.91 -8.88
CA ARG A 114 -14.10 10.60 -10.17
C ARG A 114 -13.83 12.10 -10.06
N HIS A 115 -14.28 12.73 -8.98
CA HIS A 115 -14.03 14.15 -8.73
C HIS A 115 -12.53 14.43 -8.58
N ALA A 116 -11.81 13.60 -7.81
CA ALA A 116 -10.37 13.75 -7.61
C ALA A 116 -9.61 13.67 -8.95
N PHE A 117 -9.90 12.65 -9.79
CA PHE A 117 -9.32 12.53 -11.12
C PHE A 117 -9.63 13.74 -11.99
N SER A 118 -10.90 14.13 -12.09
CA SER A 118 -11.33 15.24 -12.98
C SER A 118 -10.72 16.57 -12.55
N LYS A 119 -10.61 16.83 -11.26
CA LYS A 119 -10.00 18.05 -10.71
C LYS A 119 -8.52 18.17 -11.04
N ALA A 120 -7.82 17.05 -11.17
CA ALA A 120 -6.41 17.00 -11.56
C ALA A 120 -6.18 17.01 -13.07
N GLY A 121 -7.26 16.98 -13.89
CA GLY A 121 -7.16 16.88 -15.35
C GLY A 121 -6.97 15.45 -15.85
N GLY A 122 -7.25 14.45 -15.01
CA GLY A 122 -7.30 13.04 -15.35
C GLY A 122 -8.72 12.55 -15.62
N SER A 123 -8.87 11.24 -15.77
CA SER A 123 -10.16 10.58 -16.02
C SER A 123 -10.24 9.22 -15.34
N LEU A 124 -11.39 8.94 -14.75
CA LEU A 124 -11.73 7.59 -14.29
C LEU A 124 -12.06 6.73 -15.50
N GLY A 125 -11.40 5.56 -15.59
CA GLY A 125 -11.60 4.57 -16.64
C GLY A 125 -12.67 3.55 -16.29
N THR A 126 -12.74 2.50 -17.11
CA THR A 126 -13.53 1.30 -16.85
C THR A 126 -12.64 0.20 -16.26
N ASP A 127 -13.27 -0.82 -15.67
CA ASP A 127 -12.57 -1.99 -15.16
C ASP A 127 -11.68 -2.60 -16.25
N GLY A 128 -10.43 -2.95 -15.89
CA GLY A 128 -9.44 -3.50 -16.82
C GLY A 128 -8.70 -2.46 -17.66
N SER A 129 -8.93 -1.16 -17.46
CA SER A 129 -8.27 -0.11 -18.26
C SER A 129 -6.79 0.08 -17.91
N VAL A 130 -6.38 -0.18 -16.67
CA VAL A 130 -5.00 -0.03 -16.21
C VAL A 130 -4.48 -1.19 -15.37
N SER A 131 -5.34 -2.03 -14.79
CA SER A 131 -4.96 -3.12 -13.87
C SER A 131 -4.00 -4.12 -14.49
N TYR A 132 -4.05 -4.33 -15.81
CA TYR A 132 -3.12 -5.20 -16.54
C TYR A 132 -1.66 -4.72 -16.50
N LEU A 133 -1.42 -3.46 -16.15
CA LEU A 133 -0.07 -2.89 -15.99
C LEU A 133 0.54 -3.19 -14.64
N PHE A 134 -0.24 -3.69 -13.69
CA PHE A 134 0.18 -3.89 -12.31
C PHE A 134 0.25 -5.36 -11.92
N LYS A 135 1.30 -5.74 -11.19
CA LYS A 135 1.50 -7.06 -10.58
C LYS A 135 1.49 -6.90 -9.06
N LYS A 136 0.82 -7.80 -8.36
CA LYS A 136 0.95 -7.90 -6.90
C LYS A 136 2.34 -8.41 -6.53
N ILE A 137 3.05 -7.65 -5.67
CA ILE A 137 4.34 -8.05 -5.10
C ILE A 137 4.34 -7.88 -3.58
N GLY A 138 5.19 -8.64 -2.91
CA GLY A 138 5.57 -8.37 -1.54
C GLY A 138 6.64 -7.29 -1.50
N GLN A 139 6.51 -6.37 -0.54
CA GLN A 139 7.45 -5.27 -0.35
C GLN A 139 7.81 -5.13 1.13
N ILE A 140 9.09 -4.97 1.42
CA ILE A 140 9.61 -4.75 2.78
C ILE A 140 10.55 -3.54 2.75
N ILE A 141 10.41 -2.63 3.72
CA ILE A 141 11.42 -1.62 4.03
C ILE A 141 12.19 -2.11 5.26
N ALA A 142 13.46 -2.41 5.07
CA ALA A 142 14.37 -2.85 6.11
C ALA A 142 15.35 -1.72 6.51
N LYS A 143 15.67 -1.60 7.80
CA LYS A 143 16.70 -0.69 8.32
C LYS A 143 18.08 -1.34 8.22
N GLU A 144 18.52 -1.54 7.01
CA GLU A 144 19.83 -2.05 6.65
C GLU A 144 20.24 -1.45 5.31
N SER A 145 21.44 -0.93 5.21
CA SER A 145 21.97 -0.27 4.01
C SER A 145 23.06 -1.08 3.31
N ASP A 146 23.51 -2.19 3.90
CA ASP A 146 24.50 -3.07 3.30
C ASP A 146 23.81 -4.01 2.32
N GLU A 147 23.80 -3.60 1.04
CA GLU A 147 23.16 -4.34 -0.04
C GLU A 147 23.80 -5.73 -0.24
N ASP A 148 25.13 -5.84 -0.15
CA ASP A 148 25.83 -7.12 -0.32
C ASP A 148 25.38 -8.13 0.76
N LYS A 149 25.30 -7.67 2.00
CA LYS A 149 24.79 -8.45 3.12
C LYS A 149 23.35 -8.89 2.93
N LEU A 150 22.49 -7.98 2.44
CA LEU A 150 21.08 -8.29 2.16
C LEU A 150 20.96 -9.27 0.99
N LEU A 151 21.73 -9.11 -0.08
CA LEU A 151 21.74 -10.03 -1.21
C LEU A 151 22.13 -11.45 -0.77
N ASP A 152 23.24 -11.58 -0.06
CA ASP A 152 23.72 -12.89 0.43
C ASP A 152 22.67 -13.57 1.33
N LEU A 153 21.98 -12.80 2.17
CA LEU A 153 20.97 -13.30 3.09
C LEU A 153 19.67 -13.70 2.37
N LEU A 154 19.21 -12.88 1.40
CA LEU A 154 17.83 -12.93 0.91
C LEU A 154 17.67 -13.59 -0.46
N ILE A 155 18.73 -13.73 -1.27
CA ILE A 155 18.67 -14.49 -2.53
C ILE A 155 18.08 -15.90 -2.33
N PRO A 156 18.46 -16.66 -1.29
CA PRO A 156 17.87 -17.98 -1.05
C PRO A 156 16.36 -17.93 -0.72
N SER A 157 15.87 -16.79 -0.23
CA SER A 157 14.46 -16.57 0.11
C SER A 157 13.63 -16.06 -1.07
N GLY A 158 14.26 -15.82 -2.23
CA GLY A 158 13.56 -15.50 -3.49
C GLY A 158 13.16 -14.03 -3.62
N ILE A 159 14.06 -13.12 -3.29
CA ILE A 159 13.86 -11.69 -3.61
C ILE A 159 14.02 -11.45 -5.11
N GLU A 160 13.29 -10.45 -5.64
CA GLU A 160 13.36 -10.02 -7.03
C GLU A 160 14.30 -8.81 -7.20
N ASP A 161 14.25 -7.86 -6.27
CA ASP A 161 15.00 -6.60 -6.37
C ASP A 161 15.29 -5.99 -5.01
N LEU A 162 16.40 -5.25 -4.92
CA LEU A 162 16.80 -4.42 -3.79
C LEU A 162 17.02 -2.98 -4.27
N GLU A 163 16.45 -2.01 -3.58
CA GLU A 163 16.60 -0.60 -3.89
C GLU A 163 17.01 0.17 -2.64
N PRO A 164 18.21 0.79 -2.63
CA PRO A 164 18.63 1.61 -1.50
C PRO A 164 17.71 2.84 -1.37
N LEU A 165 17.29 3.11 -0.14
CA LEU A 165 16.52 4.30 0.23
C LEU A 165 17.41 5.28 0.98
N GLU A 166 16.91 6.51 1.14
CA GLU A 166 17.51 7.47 2.07
C GLU A 166 17.49 6.93 3.51
N ASP A 167 18.29 7.55 4.39
CA ASP A 167 18.37 7.22 5.83
C ASP A 167 18.86 5.79 6.16
N GLY A 168 19.62 5.15 5.27
CA GLY A 168 20.25 3.84 5.53
C GLY A 168 19.26 2.69 5.54
N LYS A 169 18.21 2.79 4.75
CA LYS A 169 17.19 1.75 4.55
C LYS A 169 17.29 1.13 3.16
N THR A 170 16.71 -0.04 3.01
CA THR A 170 16.59 -0.71 1.71
C THR A 170 15.17 -1.18 1.50
N LEU A 171 14.63 -0.92 0.32
CA LEU A 171 13.39 -1.47 -0.19
C LEU A 171 13.68 -2.82 -0.83
N ILE A 172 12.93 -3.84 -0.43
CA ILE A 172 13.10 -5.23 -0.87
C ILE A 172 11.80 -5.66 -1.55
N ASN A 173 11.90 -6.05 -2.82
CA ASN A 173 10.77 -6.51 -3.62
C ASN A 173 10.86 -8.01 -3.85
N MET A 174 9.73 -8.70 -3.80
CA MET A 174 9.63 -10.15 -3.98
C MET A 174 8.24 -10.56 -4.46
N ASP A 175 8.11 -11.78 -4.97
CA ASP A 175 6.78 -12.39 -5.12
C ASP A 175 6.08 -12.49 -3.77
N VAL A 176 4.74 -12.31 -3.77
CA VAL A 176 3.92 -12.33 -2.53
C VAL A 176 4.13 -13.61 -1.72
N GLU A 177 4.35 -14.73 -2.40
CA GLU A 177 4.56 -16.05 -1.79
C GLU A 177 5.86 -16.10 -0.97
N ASN A 178 6.87 -15.32 -1.34
CA ASN A 178 8.18 -15.28 -0.68
C ASN A 178 8.23 -14.33 0.54
N LEU A 179 7.22 -13.48 0.70
CA LEU A 179 7.18 -12.49 1.79
C LEU A 179 7.39 -13.08 3.19
N PRO A 180 6.78 -14.23 3.57
CA PRO A 180 7.04 -14.85 4.87
C PRO A 180 8.49 -15.33 5.04
N ALA A 181 9.10 -15.92 4.01
CA ALA A 181 10.46 -16.42 4.06
C ALA A 181 11.49 -15.29 4.19
N VAL A 182 11.28 -14.20 3.45
CA VAL A 182 12.13 -13.01 3.53
C VAL A 182 12.04 -12.35 4.92
N LYS A 183 10.83 -12.26 5.51
CA LYS A 183 10.66 -11.77 6.88
C LYS A 183 11.42 -12.62 7.88
N GLU A 184 11.29 -13.94 7.82
CA GLU A 184 12.00 -14.88 8.70
C GLU A 184 13.52 -14.74 8.57
N ALA A 185 14.03 -14.57 7.34
CA ALA A 185 15.46 -14.36 7.11
C ALA A 185 15.96 -13.06 7.75
N LEU A 186 15.25 -11.95 7.59
CA LEU A 186 15.59 -10.66 8.22
C LEU A 186 15.53 -10.74 9.74
N ASP A 187 14.48 -11.33 10.30
CA ASP A 187 14.32 -11.51 11.74
C ASP A 187 15.45 -12.39 12.34
N SER A 188 15.93 -13.41 11.61
CA SER A 188 17.04 -14.28 12.03
C SER A 188 18.35 -13.52 12.23
N GLN A 189 18.55 -12.42 11.50
CA GLN A 189 19.71 -11.53 11.60
C GLN A 189 19.43 -10.28 12.45
N THR A 190 18.27 -10.20 13.08
CA THR A 190 17.86 -9.05 13.91
C THR A 190 17.82 -7.75 13.10
N ILE A 191 17.55 -7.83 11.79
CA ILE A 191 17.36 -6.67 10.93
C ILE A 191 15.95 -6.13 11.15
N GLU A 192 15.85 -4.88 11.57
CA GLU A 192 14.56 -4.24 11.86
C GLU A 192 13.79 -4.00 10.57
N ILE A 193 12.56 -4.52 10.51
CA ILE A 193 11.60 -4.25 9.44
C ILE A 193 10.75 -3.04 9.85
N GLU A 194 10.84 -1.95 9.09
CA GLU A 194 10.03 -0.76 9.29
C GLU A 194 8.63 -0.95 8.72
N GLU A 195 8.53 -1.46 7.50
CA GLU A 195 7.26 -1.72 6.83
C GLU A 195 7.28 -3.05 6.09
N SER A 196 6.13 -3.70 6.02
CA SER A 196 5.93 -4.93 5.24
C SER A 196 4.51 -4.94 4.71
N GLU A 197 4.37 -4.97 3.39
CA GLU A 197 3.06 -4.90 2.75
C GLU A 197 3.02 -5.66 1.43
N VAL A 198 1.81 -5.87 0.92
CA VAL A 198 1.57 -6.33 -0.45
C VAL A 198 1.09 -5.13 -1.24
N VAL A 199 1.79 -4.82 -2.33
CA VAL A 199 1.51 -3.66 -3.18
C VAL A 199 1.29 -4.07 -4.63
N MET A 200 0.67 -3.17 -5.40
CA MET A 200 0.60 -3.29 -6.85
C MET A 200 1.78 -2.55 -7.48
N ASN A 201 2.71 -3.30 -8.06
CA ASN A 201 3.85 -2.76 -8.78
C ASN A 201 3.58 -2.68 -10.28
N ALA A 202 3.91 -1.55 -10.90
CA ALA A 202 3.71 -1.36 -12.33
C ALA A 202 4.84 -2.00 -13.15
N SER A 203 4.47 -2.66 -14.25
CA SER A 203 5.43 -3.26 -15.20
C SER A 203 6.05 -2.25 -16.16
N ILE A 204 5.40 -1.10 -16.34
CA ILE A 204 5.85 0.00 -17.22
C ILE A 204 5.66 1.31 -16.49
N ASN A 205 6.74 2.07 -16.34
CA ASN A 205 6.70 3.38 -15.71
C ASN A 205 6.56 4.51 -16.75
N VAL A 206 6.01 5.64 -16.31
CA VAL A 206 5.88 6.87 -17.08
C VAL A 206 6.74 7.93 -16.42
N GLU A 207 7.83 8.33 -17.09
CA GLU A 207 8.67 9.45 -16.65
C GLU A 207 7.89 10.76 -16.75
N LEU A 208 8.01 11.61 -15.72
CA LEU A 208 7.27 12.85 -15.62
C LEU A 208 8.19 14.06 -15.59
N ASP A 209 7.76 15.14 -16.27
CA ASP A 209 8.33 16.47 -16.06
C ASP A 209 7.89 17.09 -14.71
N GLY A 210 8.55 18.18 -14.29
CA GLY A 210 8.29 18.79 -12.99
C GLY A 210 6.85 19.24 -12.78
N ASP A 211 6.25 19.89 -13.78
CA ASP A 211 4.87 20.41 -13.71
C ASP A 211 3.84 19.27 -13.62
N THR A 212 4.08 18.20 -14.37
CA THR A 212 3.21 17.01 -14.36
C THR A 212 3.39 16.22 -13.06
N SER A 213 4.64 16.13 -12.57
CA SER A 213 4.95 15.51 -11.28
C SER A 213 4.15 16.14 -10.12
N GLU A 214 4.12 17.48 -10.04
CA GLU A 214 3.32 18.17 -9.02
C GLU A 214 1.83 17.85 -9.09
N LYS A 215 1.26 17.79 -10.30
CA LYS A 215 -0.15 17.46 -10.50
C LYS A 215 -0.47 16.04 -10.09
N ILE A 216 0.43 15.10 -10.44
CA ILE A 216 0.29 13.69 -10.07
C ILE A 216 0.40 13.51 -8.56
N ILE A 217 1.40 14.10 -7.90
CA ILE A 217 1.52 14.02 -6.44
C ILE A 217 0.27 14.53 -5.74
N LYS A 218 -0.24 15.71 -6.15
CA LYS A 218 -1.49 16.26 -5.59
C LYS A 218 -2.70 15.34 -5.84
N LEU A 219 -2.76 14.67 -6.99
CA LEU A 219 -3.83 13.72 -7.28
C LEU A 219 -3.72 12.49 -6.37
N LEU A 220 -2.53 11.88 -6.25
CA LEU A 220 -2.30 10.73 -5.42
C LEU A 220 -2.58 11.04 -3.93
N GLU A 221 -2.15 12.21 -3.44
CA GLU A 221 -2.46 12.69 -2.09
C GLU A 221 -3.97 12.87 -1.88
N ASN A 222 -4.67 13.49 -2.82
CA ASN A 222 -6.12 13.69 -2.73
C ASN A 222 -6.88 12.36 -2.75
N LEU A 223 -6.44 11.38 -3.53
CA LEU A 223 -7.03 10.04 -3.57
C LEU A 223 -6.76 9.29 -2.25
N ASP A 224 -5.52 9.31 -1.74
CA ASP A 224 -5.17 8.65 -0.49
C ASP A 224 -5.87 9.28 0.73
N ASP A 225 -6.27 10.54 0.62
CA ASP A 225 -7.01 11.28 1.64
C ASP A 225 -8.51 10.92 1.72
N LEU A 226 -9.07 10.26 0.72
CA LEU A 226 -10.46 9.81 0.74
C LEU A 226 -10.67 8.70 1.78
N ASP A 227 -11.75 8.78 2.56
CA ASP A 227 -11.98 7.88 3.69
C ASP A 227 -12.10 6.40 3.29
N ASP A 228 -12.68 6.13 2.12
CA ASP A 228 -12.92 4.78 1.63
C ASP A 228 -11.70 4.19 0.89
N VAL A 229 -10.68 5.00 0.57
CA VAL A 229 -9.48 4.56 -0.13
C VAL A 229 -8.52 3.88 0.84
N GLN A 230 -8.08 2.67 0.49
CA GLN A 230 -7.10 1.90 1.26
C GLN A 230 -5.69 2.13 0.72
N ASN A 231 -5.48 1.94 -0.59
CA ASN A 231 -4.21 2.14 -1.24
C ASN A 231 -4.40 2.85 -2.59
N VAL A 232 -3.37 3.58 -3.00
CA VAL A 232 -3.26 4.20 -4.31
C VAL A 232 -1.94 3.77 -4.93
N HIS A 233 -2.00 3.18 -6.12
CA HIS A 233 -0.84 2.75 -6.87
C HIS A 233 -0.78 3.50 -8.19
N SER A 234 0.43 3.84 -8.64
CA SER A 234 0.62 4.50 -9.91
C SER A 234 1.88 4.00 -10.60
N ASN A 235 1.95 4.19 -11.91
CA ASN A 235 3.15 3.93 -12.69
C ASN A 235 3.96 5.21 -12.96
N ALA A 236 3.77 6.24 -12.14
CA ALA A 236 4.54 7.49 -12.24
C ALA A 236 5.99 7.27 -11.84
N GLU A 237 6.91 7.74 -12.66
CA GLU A 237 8.33 7.83 -12.35
C GLU A 237 8.72 9.30 -12.24
N PHE A 238 9.17 9.70 -11.06
CA PHE A 238 9.54 11.09 -10.77
C PHE A 238 11.03 11.29 -11.01
N SER A 239 11.42 12.41 -11.65
CA SER A 239 12.82 12.75 -11.86
C SER A 239 13.56 12.99 -10.55
N GLU A 240 14.91 12.78 -10.56
CA GLU A 240 15.74 12.97 -9.35
C GLU A 240 15.77 14.44 -8.88
N ASP A 241 15.52 15.38 -9.78
CA ASP A 241 15.54 16.82 -9.51
C ASP A 241 14.23 17.38 -8.93
N PHE A 242 13.26 16.50 -8.58
CA PHE A 242 11.94 16.91 -8.11
C PHE A 242 11.73 16.68 -6.62
#